data_a18933d0b6e0b216e5531ad2e0a7f7f4
#
_entry.id   a18933d0b6e0b216e5531ad2e0a7f7f4
#
_cell.length_a   1.000
_cell.length_b   1.000
_cell.length_c   1.000
_cell.angle_alpha   90.00
_cell.angle_beta   90.00
_cell.angle_gamma   90.00
#
_symmetry.space_group_name_H-M   'P 1'
#
loop_
_entity.id
_entity.type
_entity.pdbx_description
1 polymer ?
#
loop_
_entity_poly.entity_id
_entity_poly.type
_entity_poly.pdbx_seq_one_letter_code
_entity_poly.pdbx_strand_id
1 'polypeptide(L)'
;QIGKGGMSVVYLAMDLRLNKQWAVKVIQRRGIGKNNETVLNKVPDDTELMKRLDHPAIPRIVDIIDKEDDPQIYIVMDYVEGESLDKVLEEWGAQSEEVVIDWAKQICDTLAYLHSQKPPIIYRDMKPANIMLKPEGNLKIIDFGISREYKEQNLADTTILGTKGYAPPEQFGSRQTDPRSDIYALGMTMHHLVTGVDPKKNDYVPIRQWNPELSDGLEIIIDKCVQMDPNDRYQNCNELMYDLEHYELIGIDYKKKQKRKLAIFIISLALAIIMAIAGVVGMAVKHKTDVNNYEKYVTSNGLIDTSVDADTTAENCFKAIELDGTKTDAYLKYIEKSTDAGKLLSCKTKDSEDKEVTYDINTFSKEFGENQDKLKLSGDYDKLCFETGYAIFNLYQSDSGSKLEAALSAEKYFEYVVEMGESSSYYNIANSFNQICKFYNDFVNNNNGNQATDEDYKKLVKSIKYCVTGDNLDKGYQFSKNQVYVELTLYYQFENLLNDYRTSFAKNGIDKNTVIEIFDSINNNAQKIDASSDINEKLQQKVLKAYKDYTKNIERAYENVANSAGREQ
;
A
#
# COMPACT_ATOMS: atom_id res chain seq x y z
N GLN A 1 48.55 49.23 -21.61
CA GLN A 1 47.55 48.32 -21.00
C GLN A 1 46.94 47.50 -22.12
N ILE A 2 46.93 46.15 -21.92
CA ILE A 2 46.38 45.20 -22.91
C ILE A 2 45.18 44.43 -22.36
N GLY A 3 44.98 44.45 -21.00
CA GLY A 3 43.80 43.85 -20.36
C GLY A 3 43.53 44.53 -19.00
N LYS A 4 42.23 44.50 -18.59
CA LYS A 4 41.77 44.97 -17.28
C LYS A 4 40.69 44.03 -16.76
N GLY A 5 41.00 43.39 -15.65
CA GLY A 5 40.06 42.58 -14.89
C GLY A 5 39.59 43.29 -13.61
N GLY A 6 38.66 42.65 -12.85
CA GLY A 6 38.12 43.24 -11.61
C GLY A 6 39.14 43.53 -10.52
N MET A 7 40.28 42.82 -10.47
CA MET A 7 41.28 42.92 -9.44
C MET A 7 42.72 43.04 -9.97
N SER A 8 42.92 43.06 -11.28
CA SER A 8 44.23 43.12 -11.93
C SER A 8 44.20 43.87 -13.23
N VAL A 9 45.35 44.42 -13.61
CA VAL A 9 45.56 45.07 -14.90
C VAL A 9 46.73 44.39 -15.59
N VAL A 10 46.63 44.11 -16.87
CA VAL A 10 47.71 43.50 -17.64
C VAL A 10 48.32 44.56 -18.57
N TYR A 11 49.62 44.68 -18.52
CA TYR A 11 50.38 45.58 -19.37
C TYR A 11 51.28 44.80 -20.33
N LEU A 12 51.44 45.28 -21.53
CA LEU A 12 52.53 44.90 -22.42
C LEU A 12 53.79 45.64 -21.99
N ALA A 13 54.83 44.89 -21.67
CA ALA A 13 56.14 45.42 -21.31
C ALA A 13 57.21 44.95 -22.31
N MET A 14 58.19 45.81 -22.59
CA MET A 14 59.34 45.48 -23.42
C MET A 14 60.57 45.28 -22.56
N ASP A 15 61.17 44.10 -22.67
CA ASP A 15 62.51 43.87 -22.13
C ASP A 15 63.56 44.52 -23.10
N LEU A 16 64.15 45.60 -22.70
CA LEU A 16 65.11 46.34 -23.48
C LEU A 16 66.43 45.59 -23.72
N ARG A 17 66.75 44.60 -22.90
CA ARG A 17 67.97 43.81 -23.03
C ARG A 17 67.78 42.64 -23.99
N LEU A 18 66.67 41.99 -23.92
CA LEU A 18 66.36 40.82 -24.73
C LEU A 18 65.58 41.19 -26.01
N ASN A 19 65.14 42.46 -26.14
CA ASN A 19 64.21 42.90 -27.13
C ASN A 19 62.96 41.99 -27.28
N LYS A 20 62.44 41.60 -26.14
CA LYS A 20 61.32 40.67 -26.03
C LYS A 20 60.15 41.32 -25.33
N GLN A 21 58.94 41.05 -25.84
CA GLN A 21 57.68 41.48 -25.24
C GLN A 21 57.23 40.49 -24.16
N TRP A 22 56.77 41.04 -23.05
CA TRP A 22 56.22 40.32 -21.93
C TRP A 22 54.83 40.85 -21.57
N ALA A 23 53.94 39.99 -21.06
CA ALA A 23 52.75 40.40 -20.36
C ALA A 23 53.03 40.52 -18.88
N VAL A 24 52.73 41.69 -18.30
CA VAL A 24 52.91 41.93 -16.82
C VAL A 24 51.53 42.15 -16.23
N LYS A 25 51.10 41.17 -15.44
CA LYS A 25 49.82 41.21 -14.68
C LYS A 25 50.11 41.86 -13.33
N VAL A 26 49.48 43.02 -13.07
CA VAL A 26 49.61 43.80 -11.85
C VAL A 26 48.39 43.54 -10.98
N ILE A 27 48.64 43.02 -9.79
CA ILE A 27 47.60 42.69 -8.78
C ILE A 27 47.78 43.67 -7.61
N GLN A 28 46.71 44.36 -7.22
CA GLN A 28 46.75 45.26 -6.05
C GLN A 28 46.69 44.46 -4.77
N ARG A 29 47.65 44.70 -3.83
CA ARG A 29 47.53 44.25 -2.45
C ARG A 29 46.42 45.08 -1.80
N ARG A 30 45.34 44.49 -1.39
CA ARG A 30 44.32 45.19 -0.59
C ARG A 30 44.83 45.36 0.83
N GLY A 31 44.98 46.63 1.27
CA GLY A 31 45.22 46.94 2.68
C GLY A 31 44.08 46.45 3.58
N ILE A 32 44.36 46.38 4.86
CA ILE A 32 43.48 45.95 5.94
C ILE A 32 42.12 46.65 5.81
N GLY A 33 41.08 45.91 5.53
CA GLY A 33 39.69 46.41 5.60
C GLY A 33 39.34 46.71 7.06
N LYS A 34 38.36 47.60 7.31
CA LYS A 34 37.93 48.07 8.63
C LYS A 34 37.48 46.94 9.62
N ASN A 35 37.54 45.67 9.23
CA ASN A 35 37.10 44.51 10.02
C ASN A 35 38.23 43.47 10.28
N ASN A 36 39.50 43.85 10.34
CA ASN A 36 40.63 42.95 10.64
C ASN A 36 40.78 41.71 9.72
N GLU A 37 40.24 41.70 8.52
CA GLU A 37 40.45 40.62 7.57
C GLU A 37 41.72 40.85 6.78
N THR A 38 42.68 39.98 6.95
CA THR A 38 43.97 39.96 6.27
C THR A 38 43.76 39.55 4.81
N VAL A 39 43.80 40.48 3.91
CA VAL A 39 43.76 40.21 2.49
C VAL A 39 45.17 40.21 1.91
N LEU A 40 45.61 39.07 1.41
CA LEU A 40 46.80 38.82 0.59
C LEU A 40 48.10 39.48 1.11
N ASN A 41 48.71 38.94 2.13
CA ASN A 41 50.04 39.35 2.57
C ASN A 41 51.19 38.54 1.97
N LYS A 42 50.91 37.51 1.16
CA LYS A 42 51.94 36.71 0.46
C LYS A 42 51.40 36.23 -0.88
N VAL A 43 52.30 36.05 -1.84
CA VAL A 43 52.05 35.29 -3.06
C VAL A 43 51.66 33.86 -2.67
N PRO A 44 50.56 33.30 -3.13
CA PRO A 44 50.16 31.94 -2.76
C PRO A 44 51.25 30.90 -3.08
N ASP A 45 51.37 29.86 -2.26
CA ASP A 45 52.29 28.73 -2.48
C ASP A 45 52.09 28.08 -3.85
N ASP A 46 50.89 28.20 -4.41
CA ASP A 46 50.53 27.72 -5.76
C ASP A 46 51.25 28.44 -6.88
N THR A 47 51.80 29.62 -6.62
CA THR A 47 52.57 30.37 -7.62
C THR A 47 53.88 29.68 -8.00
N GLU A 48 54.51 28.98 -7.03
CA GLU A 48 55.67 28.15 -7.33
C GLU A 48 55.30 26.92 -8.19
N LEU A 49 54.10 26.37 -8.01
CA LEU A 49 53.56 25.29 -8.85
C LEU A 49 53.35 25.80 -10.27
N MET A 50 52.75 26.99 -10.42
CA MET A 50 52.50 27.61 -11.76
C MET A 50 53.76 27.94 -12.53
N LYS A 51 54.89 28.29 -11.84
CA LYS A 51 56.20 28.47 -12.50
C LYS A 51 56.74 27.19 -13.15
N ARG A 52 56.30 26.03 -12.64
CA ARG A 52 56.74 24.71 -13.14
C ARG A 52 55.87 24.19 -14.30
N LEU A 53 54.76 24.87 -14.62
CA LEU A 53 53.91 24.46 -15.71
C LEU A 53 54.63 24.68 -17.06
N ASP A 54 54.76 23.60 -17.83
CA ASP A 54 55.31 23.62 -19.17
C ASP A 54 54.39 22.87 -20.11
N HIS A 55 53.54 23.65 -20.78
CA HIS A 55 52.58 23.18 -21.76
C HIS A 55 52.42 24.17 -22.91
N PRO A 56 52.33 23.70 -24.18
CA PRO A 56 52.25 24.57 -25.35
C PRO A 56 51.12 25.60 -25.29
N ALA A 57 49.98 25.26 -24.70
CA ALA A 57 48.83 26.16 -24.60
C ALA A 57 48.81 27.02 -23.32
N ILE A 58 49.84 26.98 -22.48
CA ILE A 58 49.96 27.78 -21.24
C ILE A 58 51.08 28.84 -21.42
N PRO A 59 50.85 30.14 -21.16
CA PRO A 59 51.94 31.13 -21.10
C PRO A 59 52.86 30.84 -19.92
N ARG A 60 54.17 30.81 -20.17
CA ARG A 60 55.15 30.58 -19.09
C ARG A 60 55.22 31.79 -18.16
N ILE A 61 55.18 31.55 -16.86
CA ILE A 61 55.50 32.56 -15.87
C ILE A 61 57.02 32.64 -15.77
N VAL A 62 57.57 33.79 -16.05
CA VAL A 62 59.02 34.04 -16.09
C VAL A 62 59.53 34.54 -14.74
N ASP A 63 58.76 35.43 -14.12
CA ASP A 63 59.12 35.99 -12.82
C ASP A 63 57.87 36.48 -12.07
N ILE A 64 58.00 36.52 -10.74
CA ILE A 64 57.00 37.09 -9.84
C ILE A 64 57.72 38.05 -8.91
N ILE A 65 57.42 39.34 -9.07
CA ILE A 65 58.00 40.41 -8.28
C ILE A 65 57.04 40.75 -7.13
N ASP A 66 57.39 40.30 -5.96
CA ASP A 66 56.64 40.50 -4.72
C ASP A 66 57.55 41.15 -3.68
N LYS A 67 57.46 42.48 -3.53
CA LYS A 67 58.24 43.25 -2.53
C LYS A 67 57.34 43.66 -1.38
N GLU A 68 57.76 43.46 -0.16
CA GLU A 68 56.98 43.74 1.06
C GLU A 68 56.48 45.19 1.15
N ASP A 69 57.27 46.12 0.66
CA ASP A 69 56.94 47.55 0.69
C ASP A 69 56.15 48.05 -0.55
N ASP A 70 55.87 47.17 -1.53
CA ASP A 70 55.12 47.53 -2.75
C ASP A 70 53.64 47.15 -2.57
N PRO A 71 52.67 48.05 -2.76
CA PRO A 71 51.27 47.75 -2.70
C PRO A 71 50.80 46.84 -3.85
N GLN A 72 51.69 46.45 -4.75
CA GLN A 72 51.42 45.67 -5.95
C GLN A 72 52.29 44.42 -6.05
N ILE A 73 51.71 43.37 -6.64
CA ILE A 73 52.43 42.16 -7.05
C ILE A 73 52.43 42.11 -8.55
N TYR A 74 53.60 41.87 -9.14
CA TYR A 74 53.76 41.81 -10.60
C TYR A 74 54.08 40.38 -11.02
N ILE A 75 53.27 39.82 -11.92
CA ILE A 75 53.50 38.51 -12.54
C ILE A 75 53.93 38.74 -13.96
N VAL A 76 55.17 38.39 -14.27
CA VAL A 76 55.77 38.52 -15.62
C VAL A 76 55.61 37.19 -16.34
N MET A 77 54.97 37.20 -17.52
CA MET A 77 54.69 36.01 -18.31
C MET A 77 54.89 36.26 -19.80
N ASP A 78 54.92 35.16 -20.58
CA ASP A 78 54.98 35.27 -22.06
C ASP A 78 53.82 36.13 -22.55
N TYR A 79 54.12 37.06 -23.42
CA TYR A 79 53.08 37.77 -24.20
C TYR A 79 52.50 36.85 -25.26
N VAL A 80 51.19 36.73 -25.30
CA VAL A 80 50.44 35.96 -26.29
C VAL A 80 49.92 36.92 -27.35
N GLU A 81 50.45 36.79 -28.54
CA GLU A 81 49.93 37.50 -29.72
C GLU A 81 48.66 36.80 -30.21
N GLY A 82 47.63 37.58 -30.60
CA GLY A 82 46.38 37.08 -31.09
C GLY A 82 45.16 37.74 -30.42
N GLU A 83 44.00 37.18 -30.62
CA GLU A 83 42.73 37.67 -30.09
C GLU A 83 42.06 36.67 -29.16
N SER A 84 41.32 37.16 -28.19
CA SER A 84 40.52 36.28 -27.34
C SER A 84 39.27 35.76 -28.07
N LEU A 85 38.83 34.54 -27.73
CA LEU A 85 37.68 33.92 -28.41
C LEU A 85 36.35 34.68 -28.21
N ASP A 86 36.23 35.52 -27.18
CA ASP A 86 35.09 36.43 -27.05
C ASP A 86 35.11 37.55 -28.10
N LYS A 87 36.28 38.08 -28.45
CA LYS A 87 36.41 39.03 -29.57
C LYS A 87 36.14 38.34 -30.90
N VAL A 88 36.63 37.13 -31.10
CA VAL A 88 36.33 36.33 -32.28
C VAL A 88 34.80 36.12 -32.42
N LEU A 89 34.10 35.86 -31.34
CA LEU A 89 32.65 35.78 -31.33
C LEU A 89 31.95 37.10 -31.61
N GLU A 90 32.46 38.20 -31.06
CA GLU A 90 31.93 39.55 -31.31
C GLU A 90 32.08 39.97 -32.79
N GLU A 91 33.20 39.61 -33.42
CA GLU A 91 33.52 40.02 -34.80
C GLU A 91 32.91 39.05 -35.84
N TRP A 92 33.01 37.75 -35.60
CA TRP A 92 32.67 36.70 -36.58
C TRP A 92 31.41 35.91 -36.26
N GLY A 93 30.84 36.11 -35.08
CA GLY A 93 29.66 35.36 -34.59
C GLY A 93 29.97 33.90 -34.26
N ALA A 94 28.92 33.06 -34.36
CA ALA A 94 29.04 31.63 -34.15
C ALA A 94 30.05 30.97 -35.08
N GLN A 95 30.87 30.06 -34.55
CA GLN A 95 31.91 29.36 -35.28
C GLN A 95 31.40 28.01 -35.82
N SER A 96 32.04 27.48 -36.88
CA SER A 96 31.67 26.16 -37.40
C SER A 96 31.96 25.06 -36.39
N GLU A 97 31.22 23.97 -36.49
CA GLU A 97 31.32 22.80 -35.61
C GLU A 97 32.75 22.23 -35.59
N GLU A 98 33.38 22.10 -36.77
CA GLU A 98 34.72 21.54 -36.91
C GLU A 98 35.76 22.39 -36.18
N VAL A 99 35.64 23.73 -36.31
CA VAL A 99 36.54 24.66 -35.63
C VAL A 99 36.39 24.60 -34.12
N VAL A 100 35.13 24.55 -33.63
CA VAL A 100 34.86 24.45 -32.19
C VAL A 100 35.36 23.14 -31.61
N ILE A 101 35.22 22.03 -32.34
CA ILE A 101 35.74 20.71 -31.93
C ILE A 101 37.27 20.73 -31.87
N ASP A 102 37.95 21.32 -32.89
CA ASP A 102 39.41 21.43 -32.87
C ASP A 102 39.89 22.26 -31.67
N TRP A 103 39.27 23.40 -31.42
CA TRP A 103 39.56 24.21 -30.24
C TRP A 103 39.29 23.48 -28.92
N ALA A 104 38.17 22.76 -28.83
CA ALA A 104 37.82 21.98 -27.68
C ALA A 104 38.85 20.89 -27.37
N LYS A 105 39.39 20.22 -28.38
CA LYS A 105 40.47 19.23 -28.23
C LYS A 105 41.74 19.88 -27.65
N GLN A 106 42.16 21.04 -28.16
CA GLN A 106 43.33 21.76 -27.64
C GLN A 106 43.14 22.18 -26.16
N ILE A 107 41.92 22.67 -25.82
CA ILE A 107 41.58 23.02 -24.43
C ILE A 107 41.55 21.76 -23.53
N CYS A 108 40.94 20.67 -24.02
CA CYS A 108 40.84 19.43 -23.32
C CYS A 108 42.22 18.83 -22.98
N ASP A 109 43.17 18.87 -23.93
CA ASP A 109 44.56 18.47 -23.72
C ASP A 109 45.22 19.31 -22.61
N THR A 110 45.00 20.61 -22.63
CA THR A 110 45.53 21.55 -21.62
C THR A 110 44.93 21.27 -20.23
N LEU A 111 43.63 21.04 -20.16
CA LEU A 111 42.96 20.68 -18.89
C LEU A 111 43.42 19.32 -18.36
N ALA A 112 43.59 18.33 -19.25
CA ALA A 112 44.13 17.03 -18.85
C ALA A 112 45.53 17.16 -18.22
N TYR A 113 46.38 18.00 -18.80
CA TYR A 113 47.70 18.31 -18.24
C TYR A 113 47.60 18.97 -16.87
N LEU A 114 46.73 19.96 -16.66
CA LEU A 114 46.52 20.62 -15.37
C LEU A 114 45.98 19.66 -14.31
N HIS A 115 45.01 18.84 -14.67
CA HIS A 115 44.40 17.87 -13.77
C HIS A 115 45.37 16.74 -13.39
N SER A 116 46.40 16.47 -14.21
CA SER A 116 47.43 15.46 -13.93
C SER A 116 48.49 15.91 -12.92
N GLN A 117 48.53 17.20 -12.57
CA GLN A 117 49.48 17.74 -11.63
C GLN A 117 49.24 17.21 -10.19
N LYS A 118 50.20 17.31 -9.31
CA LYS A 118 50.12 16.84 -7.90
C LYS A 118 50.43 18.01 -6.95
N PRO A 119 49.42 18.58 -6.29
CA PRO A 119 47.98 18.29 -6.40
C PRO A 119 47.39 18.70 -7.75
N PRO A 120 46.21 18.18 -8.16
CA PRO A 120 45.53 18.59 -9.37
C PRO A 120 45.22 20.09 -9.38
N ILE A 121 45.44 20.72 -10.50
CA ILE A 121 45.12 22.15 -10.71
C ILE A 121 43.80 22.25 -11.41
N ILE A 122 42.81 22.88 -10.77
CA ILE A 122 41.49 23.15 -11.36
C ILE A 122 41.47 24.59 -11.89
N TYR A 123 41.14 24.76 -13.16
CA TYR A 123 41.22 26.06 -13.81
C TYR A 123 40.12 27.04 -13.38
N ARG A 124 38.88 26.57 -13.20
CA ARG A 124 37.70 27.25 -12.60
C ARG A 124 37.12 28.47 -13.35
N ASP A 125 37.75 29.01 -14.33
CA ASP A 125 37.26 30.20 -15.09
C ASP A 125 37.38 30.03 -16.62
N MET A 126 37.01 28.82 -17.08
CA MET A 126 36.98 28.52 -18.52
C MET A 126 35.84 29.29 -19.19
N LYS A 127 36.23 30.15 -20.14
CA LYS A 127 35.31 30.98 -20.95
C LYS A 127 36.05 31.56 -22.14
N PRO A 128 35.37 32.03 -23.23
CA PRO A 128 35.99 32.58 -24.43
C PRO A 128 36.97 33.73 -24.16
N ALA A 129 36.67 34.61 -23.21
CA ALA A 129 37.52 35.74 -22.87
C ALA A 129 38.90 35.35 -22.29
N ASN A 130 39.05 34.12 -21.78
CA ASN A 130 40.30 33.62 -21.20
C ASN A 130 41.06 32.67 -22.12
N ILE A 131 40.66 32.58 -23.39
CA ILE A 131 41.29 31.75 -24.42
C ILE A 131 41.72 32.63 -25.57
N MET A 132 43.03 32.68 -25.87
CA MET A 132 43.61 33.46 -26.95
C MET A 132 43.81 32.55 -28.17
N LEU A 133 43.32 32.99 -29.31
CA LEU A 133 43.58 32.38 -30.63
C LEU A 133 44.79 33.08 -31.25
N LYS A 134 45.86 32.32 -31.46
CA LYS A 134 47.05 32.80 -32.17
C LYS A 134 46.84 32.84 -33.68
N PRO A 135 47.61 33.66 -34.42
CA PRO A 135 47.51 33.71 -35.87
C PRO A 135 47.72 32.34 -36.57
N GLU A 136 48.47 31.43 -35.95
CA GLU A 136 48.71 30.08 -36.47
C GLU A 136 47.56 29.09 -36.20
N GLY A 137 46.47 29.52 -35.53
CA GLY A 137 45.32 28.68 -35.19
C GLY A 137 45.43 27.94 -33.86
N ASN A 138 46.57 28.04 -33.18
CA ASN A 138 46.75 27.40 -31.86
C ASN A 138 46.16 28.25 -30.73
N LEU A 139 45.62 27.60 -29.72
CA LEU A 139 45.05 28.28 -28.54
C LEU A 139 46.07 28.44 -27.42
N LYS A 140 45.90 29.50 -26.65
CA LYS A 140 46.57 29.72 -25.37
C LYS A 140 45.52 30.04 -24.28
N ILE A 141 45.53 29.31 -23.21
CA ILE A 141 44.67 29.59 -22.03
C ILE A 141 45.39 30.62 -21.17
N ILE A 142 44.77 31.74 -20.95
CA ILE A 142 45.31 32.83 -20.15
C ILE A 142 44.54 32.98 -18.83
N ASP A 143 45.06 33.77 -17.92
CA ASP A 143 44.40 34.17 -16.68
C ASP A 143 44.10 33.04 -15.72
N PHE A 144 45.14 32.28 -15.38
CA PHE A 144 45.05 31.32 -14.25
C PHE A 144 44.65 32.08 -13.00
N GLY A 145 43.56 31.68 -12.35
CA GLY A 145 42.88 32.37 -11.25
C GLY A 145 43.71 32.50 -9.94
N ILE A 146 44.97 32.88 -10.02
CA ILE A 146 45.91 33.03 -8.87
C ILE A 146 45.33 33.88 -7.74
N SER A 147 44.37 34.75 -8.04
CA SER A 147 43.76 35.61 -7.02
C SER A 147 42.54 34.99 -6.33
N ARG A 148 42.14 33.76 -6.64
CA ARG A 148 40.90 33.17 -6.13
C ARG A 148 41.08 32.08 -5.10
N GLU A 149 42.21 31.40 -5.03
CA GLU A 149 42.42 30.28 -4.07
C GLU A 149 42.45 30.69 -2.60
N TYR A 150 42.84 31.91 -2.34
CA TYR A 150 43.00 32.41 -0.96
C TYR A 150 41.69 32.72 -0.23
N LYS A 151 40.53 32.56 -0.85
CA LYS A 151 39.23 32.84 -0.23
C LYS A 151 38.54 31.61 0.38
N GLU A 152 38.99 30.41 0.09
CA GLU A 152 38.27 29.17 0.47
C GLU A 152 38.50 28.71 1.91
N GLN A 153 39.50 29.18 2.64
CA GLN A 153 39.77 28.63 3.97
C GLN A 153 39.02 29.28 5.13
N ASN A 154 38.32 30.43 4.96
CA ASN A 154 37.75 31.13 6.14
C ASN A 154 36.42 31.88 5.96
N LEU A 155 35.67 31.75 4.93
CA LEU A 155 34.34 32.42 4.83
C LEU A 155 33.31 31.52 4.16
N ALA A 156 32.51 30.87 4.97
CA ALA A 156 31.16 30.50 4.59
C ALA A 156 30.40 31.77 4.22
N ASP A 157 29.70 31.71 3.09
CA ASP A 157 28.76 32.70 2.60
C ASP A 157 29.26 33.95 1.84
N THR A 158 28.65 34.09 0.66
CA THR A 158 28.31 35.32 -0.08
C THR A 158 29.17 35.79 -1.25
N THR A 159 30.14 35.10 -1.77
CA THR A 159 30.73 35.54 -3.05
C THR A 159 30.61 34.45 -4.11
N ILE A 160 29.79 34.71 -5.14
CA ILE A 160 29.69 33.90 -6.34
C ILE A 160 31.07 33.77 -6.97
N LEU A 161 31.70 32.59 -6.83
CA LEU A 161 32.97 32.25 -7.46
C LEU A 161 32.67 31.71 -8.85
N GLY A 162 33.20 32.35 -9.87
CA GLY A 162 33.01 31.94 -11.27
C GLY A 162 32.26 32.96 -12.11
N THR A 163 32.39 32.84 -13.41
CA THR A 163 31.66 33.69 -14.36
C THR A 163 30.27 33.14 -14.59
N LYS A 164 29.23 33.92 -14.24
CA LYS A 164 27.82 33.51 -14.44
C LYS A 164 27.62 32.98 -15.87
N GLY A 165 26.92 31.88 -16.00
CA GLY A 165 26.61 31.21 -17.26
C GLY A 165 27.63 30.13 -17.67
N TYR A 166 28.89 30.20 -17.24
CA TYR A 166 29.91 29.18 -17.51
C TYR A 166 30.22 28.30 -16.31
N ALA A 167 30.10 28.85 -15.10
CA ALA A 167 30.44 28.17 -13.87
C ALA A 167 29.41 27.09 -13.54
N PRO A 168 29.85 25.89 -13.11
CA PRO A 168 28.96 24.79 -12.74
C PRO A 168 28.22 25.03 -11.41
N PRO A 169 27.11 24.31 -11.16
CA PRO A 169 26.30 24.50 -9.95
C PRO A 169 27.07 24.35 -8.63
N GLU A 170 28.02 23.39 -8.54
CA GLU A 170 28.83 23.16 -7.35
C GLU A 170 29.72 24.37 -7.01
N GLN A 171 30.03 25.23 -7.98
CA GLN A 171 30.84 26.43 -7.76
C GLN A 171 30.06 27.56 -7.04
N PHE A 172 28.72 27.42 -6.97
CA PHE A 172 27.83 28.34 -6.25
C PHE A 172 27.36 27.82 -4.89
N GLY A 173 27.75 26.59 -4.52
CA GLY A 173 27.33 25.92 -3.30
C GLY A 173 28.48 25.48 -2.40
N SER A 174 28.18 24.74 -1.34
CA SER A 174 29.13 24.22 -0.35
C SER A 174 29.94 23.01 -0.81
N ARG A 175 29.88 22.62 -2.09
CA ARG A 175 30.62 21.47 -2.62
C ARG A 175 31.98 21.94 -3.14
N GLN A 176 33.01 21.11 -2.90
CA GLN A 176 34.34 21.33 -3.43
C GLN A 176 34.37 21.11 -4.95
N THR A 177 35.04 22.03 -5.68
CA THR A 177 35.27 21.90 -7.13
C THR A 177 36.32 20.82 -7.42
N ASP A 178 36.14 20.08 -8.49
CA ASP A 178 37.05 19.04 -8.97
C ASP A 178 37.28 19.15 -10.49
N PRO A 179 38.10 18.29 -11.13
CA PRO A 179 38.33 18.33 -12.60
C PRO A 179 37.07 18.38 -13.46
N ARG A 180 35.96 17.85 -13.01
CA ARG A 180 34.69 17.81 -13.73
C ARG A 180 33.99 19.17 -13.77
N SER A 181 34.39 20.08 -12.89
CA SER A 181 33.96 21.50 -12.93
C SER A 181 34.48 22.22 -14.15
N ASP A 182 35.73 21.96 -14.54
CA ASP A 182 36.33 22.54 -15.77
C ASP A 182 35.68 21.91 -17.03
N ILE A 183 35.30 20.66 -17.00
CA ILE A 183 34.58 19.98 -18.08
C ILE A 183 33.21 20.65 -18.33
N TYR A 184 32.46 20.97 -17.25
CA TYR A 184 31.22 21.72 -17.38
C TYR A 184 31.45 23.09 -18.06
N ALA A 185 32.45 23.84 -17.57
CA ALA A 185 32.75 25.17 -18.11
C ALA A 185 33.25 25.10 -19.56
N LEU A 186 33.96 24.04 -19.96
CA LEU A 186 34.33 23.79 -21.36
C LEU A 186 33.05 23.48 -22.18
N GLY A 187 32.11 22.69 -21.68
CA GLY A 187 30.83 22.43 -22.34
C GLY A 187 30.05 23.71 -22.62
N MET A 188 29.93 24.60 -21.63
CA MET A 188 29.29 25.91 -21.78
C MET A 188 30.06 26.83 -22.74
N THR A 189 31.38 26.72 -22.77
CA THR A 189 32.25 27.46 -23.73
C THR A 189 32.01 26.97 -25.13
N MET A 190 32.00 25.67 -25.40
CA MET A 190 31.68 25.09 -26.70
C MET A 190 30.26 25.50 -27.16
N HIS A 191 29.29 25.44 -26.27
CA HIS A 191 27.91 25.86 -26.54
C HIS A 191 27.90 27.33 -27.05
N HIS A 192 28.57 28.23 -26.33
CA HIS A 192 28.63 29.64 -26.72
C HIS A 192 29.33 29.82 -28.06
N LEU A 193 30.47 29.13 -28.28
CA LEU A 193 31.23 29.25 -29.53
C LEU A 193 30.46 28.79 -30.77
N VAL A 194 29.70 27.68 -30.67
CA VAL A 194 28.98 27.08 -31.79
C VAL A 194 27.60 27.71 -32.05
N THR A 195 26.97 28.30 -31.02
CA THR A 195 25.65 28.94 -31.16
C THR A 195 25.70 30.46 -31.27
N GLY A 196 26.79 31.10 -30.81
CA GLY A 196 26.86 32.55 -30.64
C GLY A 196 26.01 33.08 -29.48
N VAL A 197 25.34 32.21 -28.71
CA VAL A 197 24.39 32.59 -27.66
C VAL A 197 25.13 32.75 -26.32
N ASP A 198 25.15 33.99 -25.79
CA ASP A 198 25.82 34.31 -24.54
C ASP A 198 25.11 33.65 -23.35
N PRO A 199 25.74 32.68 -22.64
CA PRO A 199 25.14 31.96 -21.51
C PRO A 199 24.98 32.84 -20.26
N LYS A 200 25.49 34.06 -20.22
CA LYS A 200 25.22 35.03 -19.16
C LYS A 200 23.81 35.63 -19.25
N LYS A 201 23.24 35.64 -20.44
CA LYS A 201 21.96 36.26 -20.76
C LYS A 201 20.84 35.25 -21.01
N ASN A 202 21.20 34.01 -21.33
CA ASN A 202 20.27 32.97 -21.74
C ASN A 202 20.48 31.71 -20.91
N ASP A 203 19.38 31.01 -20.61
CA ASP A 203 19.45 29.70 -20.03
C ASP A 203 19.98 28.67 -21.02
N TYR A 204 20.53 27.57 -20.53
CA TYR A 204 21.02 26.50 -21.40
C TYR A 204 19.87 25.85 -22.17
N VAL A 205 20.05 25.75 -23.47
CA VAL A 205 19.18 25.04 -24.40
C VAL A 205 20.08 24.22 -25.35
N PRO A 206 19.76 22.95 -25.67
CA PRO A 206 20.56 22.16 -26.61
C PRO A 206 20.89 22.88 -27.91
N ILE A 207 22.11 22.68 -28.43
CA ILE A 207 22.63 23.47 -29.54
C ILE A 207 21.78 23.38 -30.82
N ARG A 208 21.14 22.23 -31.07
CA ARG A 208 20.31 22.04 -32.27
C ARG A 208 18.93 22.70 -32.18
N GLN A 209 18.53 23.19 -31.01
CA GLN A 209 17.38 24.08 -30.92
C GLN A 209 17.70 25.48 -31.42
N TRP A 210 18.98 25.89 -31.39
CA TRP A 210 19.47 27.13 -31.97
C TRP A 210 19.83 26.95 -33.44
N ASN A 211 20.53 25.87 -33.78
CA ASN A 211 20.91 25.55 -35.17
C ASN A 211 20.70 24.05 -35.44
N PRO A 212 19.60 23.66 -36.12
CA PRO A 212 19.31 22.26 -36.43
C PRO A 212 20.31 21.54 -37.36
N GLU A 213 21.19 22.30 -38.02
CA GLU A 213 22.21 21.72 -38.91
C GLU A 213 23.41 21.16 -38.16
N LEU A 214 23.61 21.53 -36.89
CA LEU A 214 24.65 20.99 -36.06
C LEU A 214 24.45 19.48 -35.83
N SER A 215 25.55 18.75 -35.65
CA SER A 215 25.50 17.29 -35.49
C SER A 215 24.87 16.85 -34.18
N ASP A 216 24.18 15.70 -34.19
CA ASP A 216 23.71 15.04 -32.98
C ASP A 216 24.89 14.68 -32.03
N GLY A 217 26.07 14.40 -32.61
CA GLY A 217 27.25 14.00 -31.84
C GLY A 217 27.77 15.11 -30.95
N LEU A 218 27.93 16.33 -31.52
CA LEU A 218 28.37 17.49 -30.75
C LEU A 218 27.34 17.87 -29.68
N GLU A 219 26.03 17.82 -29.99
CA GLU A 219 24.97 18.08 -29.01
C GLU A 219 25.09 17.12 -27.83
N ILE A 220 25.24 15.83 -28.07
CA ILE A 220 25.37 14.81 -27.03
C ILE A 220 26.59 15.05 -26.13
N ILE A 221 27.71 15.46 -26.75
CA ILE A 221 28.95 15.76 -26.01
C ILE A 221 28.74 16.97 -25.11
N ILE A 222 28.20 18.07 -25.65
CA ILE A 222 27.95 19.29 -24.88
C ILE A 222 26.93 19.00 -23.77
N ASP A 223 25.80 18.36 -24.08
CA ASP A 223 24.78 18.00 -23.09
C ASP A 223 25.35 17.16 -21.93
N LYS A 224 26.26 16.21 -22.22
CA LYS A 224 26.94 15.42 -21.19
C LYS A 224 27.91 16.25 -20.36
N CYS A 225 28.63 17.19 -20.97
CA CYS A 225 29.52 18.10 -20.23
C CYS A 225 28.75 18.95 -19.19
N VAL A 226 27.57 19.46 -19.58
CA VAL A 226 26.80 20.43 -18.78
C VAL A 226 25.76 19.80 -17.85
N GLN A 227 25.84 18.51 -17.56
CA GLN A 227 24.97 17.87 -16.60
C GLN A 227 25.11 18.50 -15.22
N MET A 228 23.98 18.60 -14.49
CA MET A 228 23.94 19.27 -13.18
C MET A 228 24.73 18.49 -12.14
N ASP A 229 24.63 17.14 -12.12
CA ASP A 229 25.45 16.29 -11.24
C ASP A 229 26.80 15.99 -11.92
N PRO A 230 27.94 16.28 -11.26
CA PRO A 230 29.27 15.91 -11.77
C PRO A 230 29.44 14.43 -12.12
N ASN A 231 28.69 13.53 -11.47
CA ASN A 231 28.78 12.10 -11.77
C ASN A 231 28.18 11.71 -13.14
N ASP A 232 27.29 12.55 -13.68
CA ASP A 232 26.69 12.32 -14.99
C ASP A 232 27.50 12.96 -16.14
N ARG A 233 28.56 13.70 -15.82
CA ARG A 233 29.49 14.30 -16.78
C ARG A 233 30.56 13.30 -17.21
N TYR A 234 31.43 13.71 -18.14
CA TYR A 234 32.72 13.04 -18.34
C TYR A 234 33.53 13.06 -17.06
N GLN A 235 34.14 11.92 -16.69
CA GLN A 235 34.86 11.83 -15.41
C GLN A 235 36.29 12.39 -15.50
N ASN A 236 36.83 12.52 -16.69
CA ASN A 236 38.11 13.13 -16.96
C ASN A 236 38.17 13.66 -18.40
N CYS A 237 39.18 14.49 -18.70
CA CYS A 237 39.36 15.08 -20.02
C CYS A 237 39.72 14.07 -21.11
N ASN A 238 40.29 12.91 -20.76
CA ASN A 238 40.61 11.88 -21.75
C ASN A 238 39.34 11.22 -22.32
N GLU A 239 38.32 11.00 -21.46
CA GLU A 239 37.01 10.52 -21.92
C GLU A 239 36.36 11.53 -22.86
N LEU A 240 36.37 12.82 -22.52
CA LEU A 240 35.85 13.87 -23.36
C LEU A 240 36.61 13.96 -24.69
N MET A 241 37.94 13.91 -24.65
CA MET A 241 38.81 13.93 -25.85
C MET A 241 38.44 12.79 -26.81
N TYR A 242 38.28 11.55 -26.29
CA TYR A 242 37.90 10.43 -27.11
C TYR A 242 36.57 10.64 -27.84
N ASP A 243 35.57 11.18 -27.16
CA ASP A 243 34.27 11.47 -27.77
C ASP A 243 34.35 12.62 -28.76
N LEU A 244 35.17 13.68 -28.51
CA LEU A 244 35.43 14.75 -29.46
C LEU A 244 36.13 14.25 -30.73
N GLU A 245 36.99 13.26 -30.64
CA GLU A 245 37.66 12.64 -31.81
C GLU A 245 36.71 11.78 -32.65
N HIS A 246 35.60 11.28 -32.03
CA HIS A 246 34.65 10.36 -32.66
C HIS A 246 33.22 10.92 -32.73
N TYR A 247 33.04 12.25 -32.66
CA TYR A 247 31.74 12.89 -32.52
C TYR A 247 30.74 12.52 -33.64
N GLU A 248 31.23 12.30 -34.86
CA GLU A 248 30.37 11.91 -35.99
C GLU A 248 29.71 10.53 -35.79
N LEU A 249 30.38 9.61 -35.06
CA LEU A 249 29.89 8.25 -34.82
C LEU A 249 28.93 8.18 -33.63
N ILE A 250 29.05 9.09 -32.68
CA ILE A 250 28.26 9.09 -31.44
C ILE A 250 26.77 9.21 -31.74
N GLY A 251 26.35 10.05 -32.65
CA GLY A 251 24.95 10.24 -33.04
C GLY A 251 24.30 8.97 -33.59
N ILE A 252 24.99 8.16 -34.35
CA ILE A 252 24.49 6.92 -34.96
C ILE A 252 24.31 5.84 -33.90
N ASP A 253 25.28 5.66 -33.05
CA ASP A 253 25.23 4.63 -31.98
C ASP A 253 24.24 5.01 -30.88
N TYR A 254 24.10 6.27 -30.56
CA TYR A 254 23.10 6.75 -29.61
C TYR A 254 21.68 6.48 -30.11
N LYS A 255 21.38 6.79 -31.38
CA LYS A 255 20.08 6.49 -32.00
C LYS A 255 19.77 4.99 -32.01
N LYS A 256 20.74 4.12 -32.27
CA LYS A 256 20.59 2.65 -32.18
C LYS A 256 20.30 2.20 -30.74
N LYS A 257 21.02 2.73 -29.76
CA LYS A 257 20.86 2.42 -28.34
C LYS A 257 19.49 2.89 -27.82
N GLN A 258 19.03 4.08 -28.21
CA GLN A 258 17.71 4.63 -27.89
C GLN A 258 16.58 3.75 -28.48
N LYS A 259 16.66 3.37 -29.77
CA LYS A 259 15.69 2.48 -30.42
C LYS A 259 15.62 1.12 -29.72
N ARG A 260 16.78 0.56 -29.30
CA ARG A 260 16.83 -0.71 -28.56
C ARG A 260 16.18 -0.58 -27.17
N LYS A 261 16.44 0.50 -26.42
CA LYS A 261 15.78 0.76 -25.14
C LYS A 261 14.26 0.90 -25.28
N LEU A 262 13.82 1.64 -26.30
CA LEU A 262 12.39 1.80 -26.61
C LEU A 262 11.74 0.46 -26.97
N ALA A 263 12.38 -0.36 -27.78
CA ALA A 263 11.87 -1.69 -28.14
C ALA A 263 11.72 -2.59 -26.89
N ILE A 264 12.73 -2.63 -26.00
CA ILE A 264 12.66 -3.37 -24.74
C ILE A 264 11.51 -2.87 -23.86
N PHE A 265 11.33 -1.56 -23.75
CA PHE A 265 10.23 -0.96 -22.98
C PHE A 265 8.86 -1.36 -23.54
N ILE A 266 8.67 -1.29 -24.86
CA ILE A 266 7.41 -1.70 -25.51
C ILE A 266 7.13 -3.18 -25.29
N ILE A 267 8.13 -4.05 -25.39
CA ILE A 267 8.00 -5.50 -25.18
C ILE A 267 7.62 -5.78 -23.71
N SER A 268 8.28 -5.11 -22.76
CA SER A 268 7.97 -5.31 -21.33
C SER A 268 6.56 -4.83 -20.99
N LEU A 269 6.11 -3.72 -21.56
CA LEU A 269 4.75 -3.21 -21.40
C LEU A 269 3.71 -4.18 -21.98
N ALA A 270 3.97 -4.71 -23.18
CA ALA A 270 3.09 -5.69 -23.81
C ALA A 270 2.96 -6.97 -22.97
N LEU A 271 4.08 -7.49 -22.42
CA LEU A 271 4.08 -8.64 -21.53
C LEU A 271 3.30 -8.37 -20.23
N ALA A 272 3.44 -7.19 -19.64
CA ALA A 272 2.67 -6.80 -18.45
C ALA A 272 1.16 -6.78 -18.72
N ILE A 273 0.75 -6.24 -19.87
CA ILE A 273 -0.66 -6.22 -20.29
C ILE A 273 -1.19 -7.64 -20.49
N ILE A 274 -0.43 -8.52 -21.15
CA ILE A 274 -0.82 -9.93 -21.37
C ILE A 274 -0.99 -10.64 -20.02
N MET A 275 -0.07 -10.46 -19.08
CA MET A 275 -0.19 -11.04 -17.74
C MET A 275 -1.41 -10.51 -16.97
N ALA A 276 -1.70 -9.21 -17.08
CA ALA A 276 -2.89 -8.61 -16.46
C ALA A 276 -4.18 -9.20 -17.04
N ILE A 277 -4.27 -9.34 -18.37
CA ILE A 277 -5.42 -9.97 -19.04
C ILE A 277 -5.55 -11.44 -18.63
N ALA A 278 -4.46 -12.20 -18.61
CA ALA A 278 -4.47 -13.60 -18.17
C ALA A 278 -4.94 -13.73 -16.71
N GLY A 279 -4.53 -12.81 -15.83
CA GLY A 279 -4.98 -12.73 -14.44
C GLY A 279 -6.49 -12.51 -14.34
N VAL A 280 -7.03 -11.53 -15.09
CA VAL A 280 -8.48 -11.24 -15.12
C VAL A 280 -9.27 -12.41 -15.67
N VAL A 281 -8.81 -13.02 -16.76
CA VAL A 281 -9.44 -14.22 -17.34
C VAL A 281 -9.41 -15.38 -16.35
N GLY A 282 -8.27 -15.60 -15.69
CA GLY A 282 -8.14 -16.63 -14.65
C GLY A 282 -9.11 -16.44 -13.49
N MET A 283 -9.26 -15.20 -13.00
CA MET A 283 -10.25 -14.86 -11.97
C MET A 283 -11.70 -15.09 -12.43
N ALA A 284 -12.03 -14.69 -13.67
CA ALA A 284 -13.36 -14.87 -14.22
C ALA A 284 -13.71 -16.36 -14.41
N VAL A 285 -12.76 -17.18 -14.87
CA VAL A 285 -12.93 -18.64 -14.99
C VAL A 285 -13.11 -19.27 -13.62
N LYS A 286 -12.27 -18.90 -12.63
CA LYS A 286 -12.40 -19.39 -11.26
C LYS A 286 -13.78 -19.03 -10.69
N HIS A 287 -14.18 -17.78 -10.75
CA HIS A 287 -15.49 -17.33 -10.25
C HIS A 287 -16.65 -18.10 -10.89
N LYS A 288 -16.63 -18.30 -12.20
CA LYS A 288 -17.66 -19.11 -12.89
C LYS A 288 -17.66 -20.56 -12.42
N THR A 289 -16.49 -21.14 -12.18
CA THR A 289 -16.37 -22.51 -11.67
C THR A 289 -16.91 -22.61 -10.25
N ASP A 290 -16.58 -21.64 -9.38
CA ASP A 290 -17.06 -21.61 -8.00
C ASP A 290 -18.58 -21.48 -7.92
N VAL A 291 -19.18 -20.60 -8.76
CA VAL A 291 -20.64 -20.46 -8.85
C VAL A 291 -21.29 -21.77 -9.30
N ASN A 292 -20.77 -22.41 -10.35
CA ASN A 292 -21.31 -23.68 -10.83
C ASN A 292 -21.18 -24.81 -9.79
N ASN A 293 -20.08 -24.85 -9.05
CA ASN A 293 -19.86 -25.82 -7.99
C ASN A 293 -20.79 -25.55 -6.81
N TYR A 294 -20.98 -24.29 -6.41
CA TYR A 294 -21.96 -23.92 -5.39
C TYR A 294 -23.35 -24.43 -5.73
N GLU A 295 -23.85 -24.09 -6.93
CA GLU A 295 -25.15 -24.54 -7.39
C GLU A 295 -25.25 -26.07 -7.41
N LYS A 296 -24.21 -26.77 -7.86
CA LYS A 296 -24.16 -28.22 -7.83
C LYS A 296 -24.29 -28.78 -6.43
N TYR A 297 -23.59 -28.22 -5.45
CA TYR A 297 -23.65 -28.70 -4.06
C TYR A 297 -25.01 -28.41 -3.42
N VAL A 298 -25.60 -27.26 -3.66
CA VAL A 298 -26.91 -26.90 -3.11
C VAL A 298 -28.03 -27.69 -3.79
N THR A 299 -27.97 -27.90 -5.12
CA THR A 299 -29.00 -28.57 -5.89
C THR A 299 -28.88 -30.09 -5.93
N SER A 300 -27.66 -30.66 -5.81
CA SER A 300 -27.49 -32.13 -5.77
C SER A 300 -28.13 -32.77 -4.52
N ASN A 301 -28.40 -31.97 -3.50
CA ASN A 301 -29.24 -32.34 -2.35
C ASN A 301 -30.76 -32.23 -2.67
N GLY A 302 -31.09 -32.05 -3.95
CA GLY A 302 -32.45 -31.81 -4.42
C GLY A 302 -33.36 -33.00 -4.22
N LEU A 303 -34.49 -32.67 -3.78
CA LEU A 303 -35.89 -33.15 -3.71
C LEU A 303 -36.28 -34.53 -4.27
N ILE A 304 -35.42 -35.30 -4.94
CA ILE A 304 -35.82 -36.51 -5.67
C ILE A 304 -35.07 -37.77 -5.25
N ASP A 305 -33.92 -37.66 -4.59
CA ASP A 305 -33.15 -38.85 -4.18
C ASP A 305 -33.15 -39.04 -2.67
N THR A 306 -34.07 -39.82 -2.19
CA THR A 306 -34.13 -40.27 -0.78
C THR A 306 -33.00 -41.23 -0.39
N SER A 307 -32.08 -41.52 -1.32
CA SER A 307 -30.96 -42.43 -1.18
C SER A 307 -29.64 -41.74 -0.79
N VAL A 308 -29.58 -40.39 -0.74
CA VAL A 308 -28.34 -39.68 -0.33
C VAL A 308 -28.19 -39.79 1.18
N ASP A 309 -27.05 -40.32 1.63
CA ASP A 309 -26.68 -40.45 3.03
C ASP A 309 -26.61 -39.07 3.72
N ALA A 310 -26.99 -39.04 5.00
CA ALA A 310 -26.98 -37.80 5.80
C ALA A 310 -25.60 -37.15 5.90
N ASP A 311 -24.54 -37.94 5.91
CA ASP A 311 -23.16 -37.46 5.98
C ASP A 311 -22.76 -36.75 4.68
N THR A 312 -23.11 -37.33 3.52
CA THR A 312 -22.90 -36.72 2.20
C THR A 312 -23.68 -35.40 2.05
N THR A 313 -24.88 -35.35 2.62
CA THR A 313 -25.71 -34.13 2.62
C THR A 313 -25.04 -33.00 3.42
N ALA A 314 -24.57 -33.31 4.64
CA ALA A 314 -23.85 -32.34 5.45
C ALA A 314 -22.58 -31.84 4.75
N GLU A 315 -21.77 -32.75 4.21
CA GLU A 315 -20.54 -32.43 3.47
C GLU A 315 -20.80 -31.47 2.31
N ASN A 316 -21.84 -31.72 1.49
CA ASN A 316 -22.20 -30.87 0.36
C ASN A 316 -22.65 -29.46 0.80
N CYS A 317 -23.43 -29.36 1.88
CA CYS A 317 -23.82 -28.06 2.43
C CYS A 317 -22.59 -27.25 2.88
N PHE A 318 -21.66 -27.86 3.59
CA PHE A 318 -20.45 -27.18 4.04
C PHE A 318 -19.51 -26.82 2.89
N LYS A 319 -19.35 -27.67 1.89
CA LYS A 319 -18.60 -27.32 0.66
C LYS A 319 -19.21 -26.12 -0.09
N ALA A 320 -20.55 -26.03 -0.09
CA ALA A 320 -21.20 -24.85 -0.65
C ALA A 320 -20.93 -23.58 0.18
N ILE A 321 -21.00 -23.69 1.52
CA ILE A 321 -20.69 -22.58 2.44
C ILE A 321 -19.24 -22.11 2.27
N GLU A 322 -18.28 -23.03 2.15
CA GLU A 322 -16.87 -22.70 1.89
C GLU A 322 -16.65 -21.96 0.55
N LEU A 323 -17.45 -22.30 -0.49
CA LEU A 323 -17.37 -21.61 -1.78
C LEU A 323 -18.00 -20.22 -1.74
N ASP A 324 -19.12 -20.06 -1.05
CA ASP A 324 -19.79 -18.77 -0.90
C ASP A 324 -20.64 -18.76 0.41
N GLY A 325 -19.99 -18.48 1.53
CA GLY A 325 -20.63 -18.36 2.84
C GLY A 325 -21.54 -17.13 3.01
N THR A 326 -21.72 -16.33 1.97
CA THR A 326 -22.58 -15.14 2.04
C THR A 326 -24.03 -15.43 1.63
N LYS A 327 -24.31 -16.62 1.10
CA LYS A 327 -25.63 -17.06 0.66
C LYS A 327 -26.33 -17.89 1.72
N THR A 328 -27.60 -17.62 1.96
CA THR A 328 -28.43 -18.29 2.97
C THR A 328 -28.84 -19.71 2.60
N ASP A 329 -28.86 -20.04 1.29
CA ASP A 329 -29.43 -21.31 0.79
C ASP A 329 -28.75 -22.56 1.36
N ALA A 330 -27.41 -22.57 1.41
CA ALA A 330 -26.66 -23.72 1.89
C ALA A 330 -26.86 -23.93 3.41
N TYR A 331 -26.91 -22.84 4.17
CA TYR A 331 -27.21 -22.87 5.61
C TYR A 331 -28.64 -23.36 5.87
N LEU A 332 -29.63 -22.80 5.18
CA LEU A 332 -31.02 -23.23 5.29
C LEU A 332 -31.17 -24.71 4.92
N LYS A 333 -30.45 -25.17 3.89
CA LYS A 333 -30.50 -26.57 3.48
C LYS A 333 -29.94 -27.52 4.51
N TYR A 334 -28.82 -27.15 5.15
CA TYR A 334 -28.26 -27.92 6.27
C TYR A 334 -29.25 -28.02 7.42
N ILE A 335 -29.89 -26.92 7.80
CA ILE A 335 -30.89 -26.91 8.88
C ILE A 335 -32.13 -27.72 8.52
N GLU A 336 -32.68 -27.58 7.32
CA GLU A 336 -33.80 -28.36 6.80
C GLU A 336 -33.51 -29.87 6.91
N LYS A 337 -32.35 -30.29 6.42
CA LYS A 337 -31.97 -31.72 6.43
C LYS A 337 -31.67 -32.25 7.83
N SER A 338 -31.15 -31.40 8.70
CA SER A 338 -30.98 -31.74 10.13
C SER A 338 -32.33 -31.97 10.83
N THR A 339 -33.32 -31.10 10.55
CA THR A 339 -34.67 -31.24 11.11
C THR A 339 -35.41 -32.44 10.53
N ASP A 340 -35.28 -32.71 9.23
CA ASP A 340 -35.84 -33.90 8.60
C ASP A 340 -35.24 -35.21 9.19
N ALA A 341 -33.95 -35.21 9.49
CA ALA A 341 -33.26 -36.35 10.09
C ALA A 341 -33.51 -36.51 11.61
N GLY A 342 -34.13 -35.52 12.25
CA GLY A 342 -34.35 -35.49 13.70
C GLY A 342 -33.05 -35.40 14.53
N LYS A 343 -31.94 -34.93 13.92
CA LYS A 343 -30.65 -34.72 14.55
C LYS A 343 -29.86 -33.66 13.79
N LEU A 344 -28.99 -32.91 14.47
CA LEU A 344 -28.04 -32.07 13.80
C LEU A 344 -27.05 -32.94 13.02
N LEU A 345 -26.93 -32.71 11.74
CA LEU A 345 -26.05 -33.48 10.86
C LEU A 345 -24.58 -33.18 11.17
N SER A 346 -23.73 -34.19 11.05
CA SER A 346 -22.29 -34.05 11.13
C SER A 346 -21.63 -35.07 10.21
N CYS A 347 -20.51 -34.69 9.61
CA CYS A 347 -19.70 -35.62 8.82
C CYS A 347 -18.21 -35.39 9.06
N LYS A 348 -17.41 -36.43 8.80
CA LYS A 348 -15.96 -36.35 8.79
C LYS A 348 -15.48 -36.53 7.36
N THR A 349 -14.69 -35.62 6.90
CA THR A 349 -14.11 -35.62 5.55
C THR A 349 -12.63 -35.21 5.61
N LYS A 350 -11.97 -35.17 4.48
CA LYS A 350 -10.61 -34.68 4.37
C LYS A 350 -10.58 -33.40 3.52
N ASP A 351 -9.81 -32.43 3.98
CA ASP A 351 -9.57 -31.21 3.22
C ASP A 351 -8.60 -31.42 2.04
N SER A 352 -8.27 -30.35 1.33
CA SER A 352 -7.34 -30.38 0.19
C SER A 352 -5.90 -30.74 0.57
N GLU A 353 -5.56 -30.72 1.86
CA GLU A 353 -4.26 -31.11 2.42
C GLU A 353 -4.26 -32.50 3.06
N ASP A 354 -5.33 -33.31 2.82
CA ASP A 354 -5.54 -34.66 3.39
C ASP A 354 -5.67 -34.70 4.91
N LYS A 355 -6.02 -33.57 5.55
CA LYS A 355 -6.32 -33.49 7.00
C LYS A 355 -7.78 -33.82 7.25
N GLU A 356 -8.03 -34.56 8.34
CA GLU A 356 -9.39 -34.85 8.77
C GLU A 356 -10.09 -33.58 9.28
N VAL A 357 -11.23 -33.24 8.67
CA VAL A 357 -12.10 -32.13 9.03
C VAL A 357 -13.45 -32.67 9.45
N THR A 358 -14.00 -32.14 10.55
CA THR A 358 -15.35 -32.43 10.99
C THR A 358 -16.25 -31.25 10.69
N TYR A 359 -17.29 -31.49 9.92
CA TYR A 359 -18.36 -30.54 9.69
C TYR A 359 -19.52 -30.84 10.63
N ASP A 360 -19.88 -29.90 11.47
CA ASP A 360 -20.94 -30.01 12.47
C ASP A 360 -21.56 -28.63 12.76
N ILE A 361 -22.44 -28.56 13.76
CA ILE A 361 -23.09 -27.32 14.18
C ILE A 361 -22.11 -26.27 14.72
N ASN A 362 -20.93 -26.67 15.21
CA ASN A 362 -19.91 -25.71 15.64
C ASN A 362 -19.25 -25.06 14.45
N THR A 363 -18.92 -25.85 13.42
CA THR A 363 -18.44 -25.35 12.13
C THR A 363 -19.47 -24.42 11.49
N PHE A 364 -20.74 -24.83 11.47
CA PHE A 364 -21.85 -24.00 11.01
C PHE A 364 -21.88 -22.64 11.73
N SER A 365 -21.84 -22.67 13.07
CA SER A 365 -21.93 -21.45 13.89
C SER A 365 -20.74 -20.51 13.66
N LYS A 366 -19.56 -21.06 13.39
CA LYS A 366 -18.36 -20.30 13.06
C LYS A 366 -18.53 -19.60 11.69
N GLU A 367 -18.84 -20.36 10.66
CA GLU A 367 -19.03 -19.84 9.31
C GLU A 367 -20.16 -18.80 9.24
N PHE A 368 -21.27 -19.08 9.95
CA PHE A 368 -22.37 -18.12 10.09
C PHE A 368 -21.87 -16.81 10.71
N GLY A 369 -21.09 -16.86 11.80
CA GLY A 369 -20.57 -15.69 12.48
C GLY A 369 -19.61 -14.88 11.62
N GLU A 370 -18.72 -15.53 10.86
CA GLU A 370 -17.77 -14.89 9.97
C GLU A 370 -18.44 -14.18 8.79
N ASN A 371 -19.60 -14.67 8.34
CA ASN A 371 -20.35 -14.12 7.21
C ASN A 371 -21.59 -13.31 7.61
N GLN A 372 -21.86 -13.13 8.90
CA GLN A 372 -23.11 -12.55 9.42
C GLN A 372 -23.49 -11.21 8.80
N ASP A 373 -22.54 -10.27 8.67
CA ASP A 373 -22.83 -8.94 8.12
C ASP A 373 -23.32 -8.99 6.67
N LYS A 374 -22.87 -9.98 5.91
CA LYS A 374 -23.31 -10.17 4.52
C LYS A 374 -24.63 -10.95 4.47
N LEU A 375 -24.78 -11.95 5.32
CA LEU A 375 -26.03 -12.70 5.46
C LEU A 375 -27.20 -11.80 5.87
N LYS A 376 -26.98 -10.78 6.71
CA LYS A 376 -27.98 -9.75 7.10
C LYS A 376 -28.57 -8.98 5.89
N LEU A 377 -27.87 -8.95 4.77
CA LEU A 377 -28.35 -8.31 3.54
C LEU A 377 -29.30 -9.22 2.73
N SER A 378 -29.40 -10.50 3.07
CA SER A 378 -30.30 -11.44 2.42
C SER A 378 -31.73 -11.25 2.92
N GLY A 379 -32.70 -11.40 2.01
CA GLY A 379 -34.14 -11.37 2.35
C GLY A 379 -34.62 -12.52 3.24
N ASP A 380 -33.82 -13.60 3.36
CA ASP A 380 -34.14 -14.80 4.16
C ASP A 380 -33.33 -14.88 5.46
N TYR A 381 -32.68 -13.79 5.88
CA TYR A 381 -31.84 -13.81 7.08
C TYR A 381 -32.63 -14.09 8.36
N ASP A 382 -33.81 -13.52 8.51
CA ASP A 382 -34.71 -13.78 9.65
C ASP A 382 -35.16 -15.22 9.72
N LYS A 383 -35.52 -15.79 8.57
CA LYS A 383 -35.82 -17.22 8.44
C LYS A 383 -34.64 -18.08 8.84
N LEU A 384 -33.45 -17.79 8.30
CA LEU A 384 -32.22 -18.52 8.62
C LEU A 384 -31.94 -18.50 10.13
N CYS A 385 -32.03 -17.34 10.75
CA CYS A 385 -31.81 -17.20 12.20
C CYS A 385 -32.85 -18.00 13.00
N PHE A 386 -34.13 -17.84 12.66
CA PHE A 386 -35.20 -18.58 13.38
C PHE A 386 -35.06 -20.09 13.24
N GLU A 387 -34.92 -20.61 12.02
CA GLU A 387 -34.80 -22.06 11.76
C GLU A 387 -33.55 -22.64 12.43
N THR A 388 -32.44 -21.91 12.44
CA THR A 388 -31.20 -22.32 13.13
C THR A 388 -31.42 -22.41 14.64
N GLY A 389 -31.98 -21.36 15.22
CA GLY A 389 -32.30 -21.37 16.68
C GLY A 389 -33.24 -22.51 17.04
N TYR A 390 -34.28 -22.73 16.22
CA TYR A 390 -35.27 -23.78 16.41
C TYR A 390 -34.66 -25.19 16.32
N ALA A 391 -33.81 -25.44 15.30
CA ALA A 391 -33.11 -26.71 15.15
C ALA A 391 -32.14 -26.96 16.33
N ILE A 392 -31.35 -25.98 16.72
CA ILE A 392 -30.44 -26.12 17.89
C ILE A 392 -31.23 -26.36 19.14
N PHE A 393 -32.27 -25.57 19.41
CA PHE A 393 -33.10 -25.74 20.62
C PHE A 393 -33.66 -27.14 20.75
N ASN A 394 -34.10 -27.78 19.66
CA ASN A 394 -34.75 -29.08 19.70
C ASN A 394 -33.80 -30.27 19.52
N LEU A 395 -32.73 -30.12 18.71
CA LEU A 395 -31.92 -31.24 18.25
C LEU A 395 -30.51 -31.27 18.84
N TYR A 396 -30.03 -30.15 19.45
CA TYR A 396 -28.71 -30.16 20.06
C TYR A 396 -28.66 -31.12 21.26
N GLN A 397 -27.76 -32.07 21.18
CA GLN A 397 -27.48 -33.01 22.26
C GLN A 397 -26.05 -32.74 22.74
N SER A 398 -25.94 -32.24 23.97
CA SER A 398 -24.64 -32.14 24.63
C SER A 398 -24.24 -33.49 25.23
N ASP A 399 -22.96 -33.65 25.49
CA ASP A 399 -22.43 -34.85 26.20
C ASP A 399 -23.07 -35.04 27.57
N SER A 400 -23.53 -33.96 28.19
CA SER A 400 -24.26 -33.95 29.47
C SER A 400 -25.74 -34.29 29.33
N GLY A 401 -26.30 -34.30 28.10
CA GLY A 401 -27.73 -34.45 27.84
C GLY A 401 -28.58 -33.27 28.34
N SER A 402 -27.95 -32.15 28.66
CA SER A 402 -28.57 -30.97 29.25
C SER A 402 -29.31 -30.11 28.22
N LYS A 403 -30.60 -29.91 28.44
CA LYS A 403 -31.42 -28.98 27.66
C LYS A 403 -30.95 -27.52 27.78
N LEU A 404 -30.29 -27.20 28.88
CA LEU A 404 -29.72 -25.90 29.12
C LEU A 404 -28.71 -25.48 28.04
N GLU A 405 -27.80 -26.38 27.67
CA GLU A 405 -26.80 -26.07 26.63
C GLU A 405 -27.43 -25.82 25.26
N ALA A 406 -28.49 -26.58 24.94
CA ALA A 406 -29.27 -26.34 23.72
C ALA A 406 -29.95 -24.97 23.76
N ALA A 407 -30.55 -24.58 24.87
CA ALA A 407 -31.19 -23.27 25.04
C ALA A 407 -30.17 -22.12 24.92
N LEU A 408 -29.02 -22.22 25.60
CA LEU A 408 -27.94 -21.23 25.53
C LEU A 408 -27.38 -21.06 24.11
N SER A 409 -27.20 -22.15 23.40
CA SER A 409 -26.69 -22.15 22.03
C SER A 409 -27.70 -21.59 21.04
N ALA A 410 -28.98 -21.74 21.28
CA ALA A 410 -30.08 -21.28 20.43
C ALA A 410 -30.41 -19.79 20.65
N GLU A 411 -30.26 -19.29 21.88
CA GLU A 411 -30.70 -17.95 22.31
C GLU A 411 -30.26 -16.83 21.35
N LYS A 412 -28.97 -16.80 20.98
CA LYS A 412 -28.43 -15.79 20.11
C LYS A 412 -29.13 -15.69 18.74
N TYR A 413 -29.56 -16.82 18.19
CA TYR A 413 -30.23 -16.83 16.89
C TYR A 413 -31.66 -16.29 16.97
N PHE A 414 -32.37 -16.58 18.07
CA PHE A 414 -33.67 -15.94 18.30
C PHE A 414 -33.54 -14.46 18.61
N GLU A 415 -32.50 -14.06 19.33
CA GLU A 415 -32.21 -12.66 19.62
C GLU A 415 -31.96 -11.86 18.34
N TYR A 416 -31.24 -12.38 17.35
CA TYR A 416 -31.07 -11.72 16.05
C TYR A 416 -32.40 -11.42 15.36
N VAL A 417 -33.37 -12.32 15.44
CA VAL A 417 -34.72 -12.09 14.87
C VAL A 417 -35.49 -11.05 15.69
N VAL A 418 -35.35 -11.07 17.02
CA VAL A 418 -36.01 -10.12 17.92
C VAL A 418 -35.46 -8.70 17.70
N GLU A 419 -34.15 -8.57 17.46
CA GLU A 419 -33.51 -7.28 17.11
C GLU A 419 -34.03 -6.69 15.79
N MET A 420 -34.46 -7.50 14.83
CA MET A 420 -35.07 -7.03 13.59
C MET A 420 -36.48 -6.46 13.80
N GLY A 421 -37.10 -6.74 14.94
CA GLY A 421 -38.41 -6.24 15.32
C GLY A 421 -39.57 -6.82 14.50
N GLU A 422 -40.73 -6.15 14.54
CA GLU A 422 -41.96 -6.59 13.89
C GLU A 422 -41.89 -6.59 12.35
N SER A 423 -40.80 -6.16 11.74
CA SER A 423 -40.57 -6.29 10.30
C SER A 423 -40.35 -7.76 9.89
N SER A 424 -39.88 -8.61 10.79
CA SER A 424 -39.76 -10.05 10.55
C SER A 424 -41.06 -10.77 10.79
N SER A 425 -41.45 -11.66 9.87
CA SER A 425 -42.60 -12.55 10.01
C SER A 425 -42.39 -13.57 11.14
N TYR A 426 -41.16 -13.77 11.61
CA TYR A 426 -40.80 -14.69 12.68
C TYR A 426 -40.66 -14.02 14.05
N TYR A 427 -40.89 -12.69 14.16
CA TYR A 427 -40.63 -11.92 15.38
C TYR A 427 -41.33 -12.50 16.61
N ASN A 428 -42.65 -12.73 16.55
CA ASN A 428 -43.41 -13.14 17.72
C ASN A 428 -43.03 -14.55 18.21
N ILE A 429 -42.84 -15.49 17.28
CA ILE A 429 -42.43 -16.84 17.61
C ILE A 429 -40.97 -16.89 18.12
N ALA A 430 -40.07 -16.14 17.49
CA ALA A 430 -38.70 -16.01 17.94
C ALA A 430 -38.59 -15.36 19.31
N ASN A 431 -39.37 -14.32 19.58
CA ASN A 431 -39.43 -13.69 20.89
C ASN A 431 -39.92 -14.66 21.97
N SER A 432 -40.90 -15.53 21.66
CA SER A 432 -41.38 -16.56 22.60
C SER A 432 -40.27 -17.59 22.90
N PHE A 433 -39.55 -18.09 21.91
CA PHE A 433 -38.41 -18.99 22.14
C PHE A 433 -37.25 -18.28 22.86
N ASN A 434 -37.00 -17.01 22.57
CA ASN A 434 -35.97 -16.21 23.24
C ASN A 434 -36.29 -16.08 24.74
N GLN A 435 -37.54 -15.82 25.13
CA GLN A 435 -37.95 -15.76 26.52
C GLN A 435 -37.81 -17.13 27.22
N ILE A 436 -38.10 -18.23 26.52
CA ILE A 436 -37.90 -19.59 27.06
C ILE A 436 -36.41 -19.88 27.26
N CYS A 437 -35.55 -19.51 26.30
CA CYS A 437 -34.10 -19.68 26.41
C CYS A 437 -33.53 -18.83 27.57
N LYS A 438 -33.97 -17.59 27.72
CA LYS A 438 -33.59 -16.71 28.83
C LYS A 438 -33.99 -17.31 30.18
N PHE A 439 -35.18 -17.90 30.26
CA PHE A 439 -35.58 -18.59 31.48
C PHE A 439 -34.66 -19.76 31.84
N TYR A 440 -34.23 -20.54 30.84
CA TYR A 440 -33.25 -21.61 31.07
C TYR A 440 -31.90 -21.04 31.53
N ASN A 441 -31.44 -19.95 30.92
CA ASN A 441 -30.17 -19.32 31.26
C ASN A 441 -30.19 -18.74 32.68
N ASP A 442 -31.21 -17.96 32.99
CA ASP A 442 -31.27 -17.18 34.23
C ASP A 442 -31.61 -18.00 35.47
N PHE A 443 -32.45 -19.05 35.32
CA PHE A 443 -33.04 -19.76 36.46
C PHE A 443 -32.75 -21.27 36.50
N VAL A 444 -32.55 -21.91 35.36
CA VAL A 444 -32.21 -23.36 35.35
C VAL A 444 -30.71 -23.57 35.52
N ASN A 445 -29.88 -22.66 34.98
CA ASN A 445 -28.42 -22.71 35.12
C ASN A 445 -27.91 -22.47 36.55
N ASN A 446 -28.71 -21.88 37.40
CA ASN A 446 -28.57 -21.63 38.85
C ASN A 446 -27.16 -21.25 39.38
N ASN A 447 -26.23 -20.79 38.49
CA ASN A 447 -24.89 -20.38 38.89
C ASN A 447 -24.90 -19.06 39.68
N ASN A 448 -25.98 -18.26 39.60
CA ASN A 448 -26.11 -16.93 40.20
C ASN A 448 -27.04 -16.89 41.43
N GLY A 449 -27.67 -18.00 41.81
CA GLY A 449 -28.58 -18.05 42.96
C GLY A 449 -29.87 -17.20 42.82
N ASN A 450 -30.19 -16.76 41.61
CA ASN A 450 -31.37 -15.97 41.32
C ASN A 450 -32.63 -16.85 41.41
N GLN A 451 -33.66 -16.38 42.11
CA GLN A 451 -34.98 -17.01 42.10
C GLN A 451 -35.86 -16.25 41.07
N ALA A 452 -36.56 -17.03 40.24
CA ALA A 452 -37.52 -16.48 39.31
C ALA A 452 -38.66 -15.76 40.01
N THR A 453 -39.06 -14.64 39.51
CA THR A 453 -40.17 -13.83 40.00
C THR A 453 -41.51 -14.28 39.39
N ASP A 454 -42.63 -13.77 39.94
CA ASP A 454 -43.97 -13.98 39.38
C ASP A 454 -44.05 -13.56 37.92
N GLU A 455 -43.37 -12.48 37.57
CA GLU A 455 -43.37 -11.95 36.22
C GLU A 455 -42.59 -12.88 35.25
N ASP A 456 -41.48 -13.48 35.71
CA ASP A 456 -40.69 -14.42 34.90
C ASP A 456 -41.49 -15.71 34.63
N TYR A 457 -42.23 -16.22 35.63
CA TYR A 457 -43.12 -17.36 35.41
C TYR A 457 -44.28 -17.02 34.46
N LYS A 458 -44.86 -15.81 34.56
CA LYS A 458 -45.91 -15.35 33.63
C LYS A 458 -45.38 -15.28 32.21
N LYS A 459 -44.18 -14.71 31.99
CA LYS A 459 -43.54 -14.65 30.69
C LYS A 459 -43.29 -16.03 30.13
N LEU A 460 -42.73 -16.93 30.92
CA LEU A 460 -42.49 -18.34 30.53
C LEU A 460 -43.78 -19.01 30.05
N VAL A 461 -44.83 -19.03 30.89
CA VAL A 461 -46.11 -19.67 30.58
C VAL A 461 -46.78 -19.04 29.33
N LYS A 462 -46.74 -17.72 29.23
CA LYS A 462 -47.23 -16.99 28.03
C LYS A 462 -46.47 -17.41 26.77
N SER A 463 -45.15 -17.50 26.83
CA SER A 463 -44.30 -17.89 25.69
C SER A 463 -44.54 -19.34 25.27
N ILE A 464 -44.64 -20.29 26.23
CA ILE A 464 -44.98 -21.68 25.92
C ILE A 464 -46.38 -21.77 25.30
N LYS A 465 -47.36 -21.07 25.88
CA LYS A 465 -48.73 -21.02 25.33
C LYS A 465 -48.71 -20.55 23.88
N TYR A 466 -47.98 -19.45 23.57
CA TYR A 466 -47.86 -18.94 22.21
C TYR A 466 -47.28 -19.96 21.23
N CYS A 467 -46.24 -20.71 21.64
CA CYS A 467 -45.63 -21.75 20.81
C CYS A 467 -46.54 -22.94 20.52
N VAL A 468 -47.55 -23.22 21.37
CA VAL A 468 -48.39 -24.42 21.30
C VAL A 468 -49.77 -24.15 20.72
N THR A 469 -50.37 -23.01 21.04
CA THR A 469 -51.72 -22.66 20.55
C THR A 469 -51.66 -22.02 19.18
N GLY A 470 -52.05 -22.69 18.14
CA GLY A 470 -51.98 -22.23 16.74
C GLY A 470 -52.75 -20.95 16.41
N ASP A 471 -53.53 -20.37 17.32
CA ASP A 471 -54.31 -19.14 17.12
C ASP A 471 -53.45 -17.86 17.01
N ASN A 472 -52.17 -17.96 17.34
CA ASN A 472 -51.24 -16.83 17.34
C ASN A 472 -49.95 -17.09 16.51
N LEU A 473 -49.86 -18.20 15.79
CA LEU A 473 -48.80 -18.36 14.80
C LEU A 473 -49.07 -17.37 13.69
N ASP A 474 -48.20 -16.38 13.58
CA ASP A 474 -48.22 -15.45 12.46
C ASP A 474 -48.38 -16.27 11.18
N LYS A 475 -49.22 -15.78 10.29
CA LYS A 475 -49.75 -16.51 9.12
C LYS A 475 -48.71 -17.09 8.13
N GLY A 476 -47.48 -17.30 8.58
CA GLY A 476 -46.34 -17.78 7.79
C GLY A 476 -45.64 -19.03 8.32
N TYR A 477 -45.64 -19.29 9.63
CA TYR A 477 -44.92 -20.45 10.13
C TYR A 477 -45.82 -21.64 10.36
N GLN A 478 -45.69 -22.67 9.52
CA GLN A 478 -46.27 -23.98 9.72
C GLN A 478 -45.13 -24.98 9.84
N PHE A 479 -45.14 -25.80 10.91
CA PHE A 479 -44.24 -26.96 11.00
C PHE A 479 -44.43 -27.78 9.71
N SER A 480 -43.34 -28.04 8.98
CA SER A 480 -43.46 -28.88 7.78
C SER A 480 -43.88 -30.28 8.19
N LYS A 481 -44.63 -30.97 7.33
CA LYS A 481 -45.06 -32.34 7.59
C LYS A 481 -43.92 -33.33 7.90
N ASN A 482 -42.70 -32.95 7.58
CA ASN A 482 -41.49 -33.76 7.78
C ASN A 482 -40.83 -33.51 9.18
N GLN A 483 -41.31 -32.54 9.96
CA GLN A 483 -40.74 -32.17 11.25
C GLN A 483 -41.43 -32.83 12.46
N VAL A 484 -42.16 -33.92 12.22
CA VAL A 484 -42.93 -34.66 13.26
C VAL A 484 -42.09 -34.96 14.49
N TYR A 485 -40.85 -35.42 14.30
CA TYR A 485 -39.96 -35.74 15.43
C TYR A 485 -39.63 -34.48 16.25
N VAL A 486 -39.35 -33.38 15.61
CA VAL A 486 -38.98 -32.11 16.28
C VAL A 486 -40.18 -31.55 17.03
N GLU A 487 -41.35 -31.56 16.43
CA GLU A 487 -42.59 -31.08 17.04
C GLU A 487 -42.98 -31.90 18.26
N LEU A 488 -42.97 -33.20 18.18
CA LEU A 488 -43.23 -34.08 19.32
C LEU A 488 -42.17 -33.93 20.43
N THR A 489 -40.90 -33.70 20.06
CA THR A 489 -39.83 -33.45 21.01
C THR A 489 -40.07 -32.14 21.77
N LEU A 490 -40.48 -31.09 21.05
CA LEU A 490 -40.82 -29.80 21.66
C LEU A 490 -41.98 -29.92 22.63
N TYR A 491 -43.06 -30.61 22.25
CA TYR A 491 -44.22 -30.84 23.13
C TYR A 491 -43.83 -31.57 24.42
N TYR A 492 -43.04 -32.64 24.31
CA TYR A 492 -42.57 -33.36 25.47
C TYR A 492 -41.68 -32.52 26.40
N GLN A 493 -40.86 -31.65 25.81
CA GLN A 493 -40.02 -30.73 26.59
C GLN A 493 -40.85 -29.69 27.32
N PHE A 494 -41.87 -29.13 26.69
CA PHE A 494 -42.76 -28.16 27.34
C PHE A 494 -43.57 -28.79 28.47
N GLU A 495 -44.07 -29.98 28.27
CA GLU A 495 -44.78 -30.72 29.36
C GLU A 495 -43.85 -30.97 30.57
N ASN A 496 -42.61 -31.38 30.35
CA ASN A 496 -41.65 -31.55 31.42
C ASN A 496 -41.38 -30.22 32.15
N LEU A 497 -41.11 -29.14 31.41
CA LEU A 497 -40.82 -27.84 31.98
C LEU A 497 -42.00 -27.32 32.83
N LEU A 498 -43.22 -27.44 32.33
CA LEU A 498 -44.41 -27.03 33.06
C LEU A 498 -44.61 -27.90 34.32
N ASN A 499 -44.37 -29.22 34.24
CA ASN A 499 -44.48 -30.11 35.39
C ASN A 499 -43.39 -29.83 36.46
N ASP A 500 -42.16 -29.53 36.05
CA ASP A 500 -41.05 -29.24 36.95
C ASP A 500 -41.29 -28.00 37.78
N TYR A 501 -41.89 -26.97 37.19
CA TYR A 501 -42.17 -25.70 37.86
C TYR A 501 -43.60 -25.60 38.43
N ARG A 502 -44.41 -26.68 38.44
CA ARG A 502 -45.81 -26.69 38.86
C ARG A 502 -46.08 -26.07 40.22
N THR A 503 -45.19 -26.34 41.20
CA THR A 503 -45.33 -25.82 42.57
C THR A 503 -45.00 -24.32 42.62
N SER A 504 -44.01 -23.91 41.84
CA SER A 504 -43.64 -22.50 41.70
C SER A 504 -44.78 -21.71 41.05
N PHE A 505 -45.40 -22.24 39.99
CA PHE A 505 -46.56 -21.61 39.36
C PHE A 505 -47.72 -21.40 40.34
N ALA A 506 -48.06 -22.45 41.13
CA ALA A 506 -49.12 -22.36 42.13
C ALA A 506 -48.81 -21.32 43.23
N LYS A 507 -47.54 -21.24 43.68
CA LYS A 507 -47.12 -20.25 44.70
C LYS A 507 -47.09 -18.84 44.21
N ASN A 508 -46.76 -18.61 42.92
CA ASN A 508 -46.59 -17.29 42.32
C ASN A 508 -47.84 -16.83 41.53
N GLY A 509 -49.01 -17.40 41.84
CA GLY A 509 -50.29 -16.92 41.34
C GLY A 509 -50.53 -17.07 39.85
N ILE A 510 -49.84 -18.02 39.18
CA ILE A 510 -50.13 -18.38 37.80
C ILE A 510 -51.49 -19.10 37.78
N ASP A 511 -52.35 -18.73 36.85
CA ASP A 511 -53.68 -19.35 36.77
C ASP A 511 -53.59 -20.84 36.37
N LYS A 512 -54.15 -21.72 37.18
CA LYS A 512 -54.18 -23.16 36.95
C LYS A 512 -54.77 -23.51 35.57
N ASN A 513 -55.86 -22.83 35.19
CA ASN A 513 -56.57 -23.14 33.96
C ASN A 513 -55.68 -22.82 32.73
N THR A 514 -54.91 -21.76 32.83
CA THR A 514 -53.94 -21.41 31.76
C THR A 514 -52.91 -22.50 31.57
N VAL A 515 -52.37 -23.07 32.66
CA VAL A 515 -51.38 -24.16 32.53
C VAL A 515 -52.04 -25.42 31.98
N ILE A 516 -53.25 -25.80 32.46
CA ILE A 516 -54.00 -26.94 31.92
C ILE A 516 -54.35 -26.76 30.45
N GLU A 517 -54.77 -25.58 30.03
CA GLU A 517 -55.06 -25.27 28.62
C GLU A 517 -53.86 -25.54 27.70
N ILE A 518 -52.63 -25.27 28.17
CA ILE A 518 -51.41 -25.59 27.39
C ILE A 518 -51.27 -27.11 27.23
N PHE A 519 -51.41 -27.87 28.32
CA PHE A 519 -51.40 -29.33 28.27
C PHE A 519 -52.46 -29.90 27.35
N ASP A 520 -53.69 -29.38 27.41
CA ASP A 520 -54.78 -29.77 26.51
C ASP A 520 -54.46 -29.48 25.05
N SER A 521 -53.86 -28.33 24.79
CA SER A 521 -53.44 -27.95 23.42
C SER A 521 -52.35 -28.88 22.91
N ILE A 522 -51.31 -29.19 23.73
CA ILE A 522 -50.26 -30.16 23.40
C ILE A 522 -50.85 -31.52 23.08
N ASN A 523 -51.71 -32.02 23.96
CA ASN A 523 -52.36 -33.33 23.78
C ASN A 523 -53.21 -33.39 22.47
N ASN A 524 -53.99 -32.37 22.22
CA ASN A 524 -54.82 -32.28 21.03
C ASN A 524 -54.00 -32.20 19.73
N ASN A 525 -52.89 -31.45 19.76
CA ASN A 525 -51.99 -31.33 18.61
C ASN A 525 -51.24 -32.65 18.39
N ALA A 526 -50.68 -33.24 19.48
CA ALA A 526 -49.98 -34.53 19.40
C ALA A 526 -50.86 -35.68 18.86
N GLN A 527 -52.14 -35.69 19.19
CA GLN A 527 -53.08 -36.71 18.67
C GLN A 527 -53.37 -36.59 17.15
N LYS A 528 -53.20 -35.37 16.58
CA LYS A 528 -53.40 -35.10 15.15
C LYS A 528 -52.17 -35.40 14.30
N ILE A 529 -51.04 -35.56 14.91
CA ILE A 529 -49.77 -35.84 14.23
C ILE A 529 -49.78 -37.28 13.70
N ASP A 530 -49.47 -37.44 12.40
CA ASP A 530 -49.24 -38.74 11.79
C ASP A 530 -47.83 -39.24 12.10
N ALA A 531 -47.70 -40.05 13.15
CA ALA A 531 -46.43 -40.59 13.63
C ALA A 531 -46.14 -41.95 12.95
N SER A 532 -45.88 -41.94 11.65
CA SER A 532 -45.75 -43.16 10.84
C SER A 532 -44.44 -43.95 11.06
N SER A 533 -43.43 -43.40 11.80
CA SER A 533 -42.22 -44.14 12.16
C SER A 533 -42.27 -44.65 13.60
N ASP A 534 -41.62 -45.80 13.87
CA ASP A 534 -41.49 -46.38 15.23
C ASP A 534 -40.96 -45.39 16.29
N ILE A 535 -40.05 -44.49 15.87
CA ILE A 535 -39.46 -43.48 16.75
C ILE A 535 -40.48 -42.40 17.07
N ASN A 536 -41.19 -41.91 16.06
CA ASN A 536 -42.23 -40.89 16.23
C ASN A 536 -43.42 -41.43 17.01
N GLU A 537 -43.86 -42.68 16.74
CA GLU A 537 -44.91 -43.31 17.50
C GLU A 537 -44.56 -43.43 19.00
N LYS A 538 -43.35 -43.90 19.34
CA LYS A 538 -42.89 -43.97 20.72
C LYS A 538 -42.83 -42.61 21.39
N LEU A 539 -42.41 -41.60 20.67
CA LEU A 539 -42.33 -40.22 21.18
C LEU A 539 -43.73 -39.65 21.39
N GLN A 540 -44.64 -39.85 20.44
CA GLN A 540 -46.07 -39.46 20.57
C GLN A 540 -46.70 -40.11 21.80
N GLN A 541 -46.46 -41.39 22.02
CA GLN A 541 -46.98 -42.11 23.20
C GLN A 541 -46.39 -41.54 24.53
N LYS A 542 -45.14 -41.07 24.52
CA LYS A 542 -44.54 -40.38 25.69
C LYS A 542 -45.25 -39.07 25.97
N VAL A 543 -45.52 -38.23 24.97
CA VAL A 543 -46.27 -36.97 25.09
C VAL A 543 -47.67 -37.26 25.67
N LEU A 544 -48.41 -38.16 25.05
CA LEU A 544 -49.78 -38.50 25.49
C LEU A 544 -49.81 -39.10 26.91
N LYS A 545 -48.78 -39.79 27.33
CA LYS A 545 -48.62 -40.29 28.68
C LYS A 545 -48.28 -39.17 29.66
N ALA A 546 -47.34 -38.31 29.30
CA ALA A 546 -46.95 -37.16 30.14
C ALA A 546 -48.15 -36.26 30.40
N TYR A 547 -48.98 -35.97 29.40
CA TYR A 547 -50.23 -35.27 29.58
C TYR A 547 -51.08 -35.86 30.74
N LYS A 548 -51.32 -37.16 30.74
CA LYS A 548 -52.15 -37.86 31.74
C LYS A 548 -51.57 -37.82 33.15
N ASP A 549 -50.26 -37.91 33.26
CA ASP A 549 -49.57 -37.94 34.54
C ASP A 549 -49.35 -36.53 35.10
N TYR A 550 -48.99 -35.59 34.25
CA TYR A 550 -48.59 -34.22 34.65
C TYR A 550 -49.78 -33.30 34.93
N THR A 551 -50.90 -33.44 34.22
CA THR A 551 -52.12 -32.72 34.57
C THR A 551 -52.58 -32.99 35.99
N LYS A 552 -52.53 -34.27 36.45
CA LYS A 552 -52.79 -34.62 37.82
C LYS A 552 -51.79 -34.04 38.82
N ASN A 553 -50.54 -33.96 38.43
CA ASN A 553 -49.49 -33.36 39.27
C ASN A 553 -49.71 -31.83 39.41
N ILE A 554 -50.13 -31.15 38.34
CA ILE A 554 -50.51 -29.73 38.37
C ILE A 554 -51.69 -29.52 39.33
N GLU A 555 -52.76 -30.26 39.19
CA GLU A 555 -53.93 -30.19 40.08
C GLU A 555 -53.54 -30.35 41.56
N ARG A 556 -52.78 -31.38 41.90
CA ARG A 556 -52.29 -31.61 43.26
C ARG A 556 -51.37 -30.47 43.77
N ALA A 557 -50.54 -29.90 42.94
CA ALA A 557 -49.65 -28.80 43.35
C ALA A 557 -50.47 -27.58 43.77
N TYR A 558 -51.48 -27.23 42.98
CA TYR A 558 -52.36 -26.09 43.30
C TYR A 558 -53.25 -26.37 44.56
N GLU A 559 -53.75 -27.58 44.70
CA GLU A 559 -54.49 -27.98 45.92
C GLU A 559 -53.61 -27.91 47.19
N ASN A 560 -52.36 -28.40 47.09
CA ASN A 560 -51.44 -28.39 48.23
C ASN A 560 -51.09 -26.91 48.63
N VAL A 561 -50.88 -26.02 47.67
CA VAL A 561 -50.61 -24.61 47.98
C VAL A 561 -51.81 -23.93 48.57
N ALA A 562 -53.03 -24.19 48.06
CA ALA A 562 -54.28 -23.68 48.64
C ALA A 562 -54.52 -24.17 50.07
N ASN A 563 -54.28 -25.44 50.31
CA ASN A 563 -54.43 -26.05 51.66
C ASN A 563 -53.39 -25.55 52.69
N SER A 564 -52.18 -25.17 52.22
CA SER A 564 -51.14 -24.58 53.07
C SER A 564 -51.50 -23.16 53.47
N ALA A 565 -51.99 -22.34 52.50
CA ALA A 565 -52.42 -20.95 52.74
C ALA A 565 -53.63 -20.87 53.67
N GLY A 566 -54.55 -21.90 53.64
CA GLY A 566 -55.71 -22.01 54.58
C GLY A 566 -55.38 -22.48 56.01
N ARG A 567 -54.13 -22.95 56.27
CA ARG A 567 -53.65 -23.31 57.59
C ARG A 567 -52.90 -22.21 58.34
N GLU A 568 -52.51 -21.17 57.61
CA GLU A 568 -51.81 -20.00 58.15
C GLU A 568 -52.77 -18.80 58.45
N GLN A 569 -54.07 -18.96 58.18
CA GLN A 569 -55.15 -18.09 58.64
C GLN A 569 -55.87 -18.72 59.81
#